data_51c9bdeb442740cfee9fbab3340a01b0
#
_entry.id   51c9bdeb442740cfee9fbab3340a01b0
#
_cell.length_a   1.000
_cell.length_b   1.000
_cell.length_c   1.000
_cell.angle_alpha   90.00
_cell.angle_beta   90.00
_cell.angle_gamma   90.00
#
_symmetry.space_group_name_H-M   'P 1'
#
loop_
_entity.id
_entity.type
_entity.pdbx_description
1 polymer ?
#
loop_
_entity_poly.entity_id
_entity_poly.type
_entity_poly.pdbx_seq_one_letter_code
_entity_poly.pdbx_strand_id
1 'polypeptide(L)'
;MAFPLYATAAWLLFVFADQVSGDNFLRGLFALTGIAFAAWLYGRYHTPSRRPIPRRLAAGVSLLLAAAAIAYGLPREPRTEWIEWSPETVAALREEGRPVYVDFTARWCVTCQVNKSVVFGSDRVLETVRNRDVALVRADWTNEDPAITRRLAELGKAAVPVTLVYLPGEEEPRLLPETLTPGIVLTAFGGETASPAEENRLAHAETP
;
A
#
# COMPACT_ATOMS: atom_id res chain seq x y z
N MET A 1 37.08 12.55 -2.01
CA MET A 1 36.79 11.20 -2.56
C MET A 1 35.35 10.72 -2.27
N ALA A 2 34.36 11.64 -2.18
CA ALA A 2 32.97 11.27 -1.85
C ALA A 2 32.11 10.90 -3.09
N PHE A 3 32.42 11.43 -4.27
CA PHE A 3 31.61 11.26 -5.48
C PHE A 3 31.43 9.79 -5.92
N PRO A 4 32.46 8.92 -5.90
CA PRO A 4 32.29 7.51 -6.26
C PRO A 4 31.34 6.78 -5.29
N LEU A 5 31.39 7.14 -3.99
CA LEU A 5 30.51 6.55 -2.98
C LEU A 5 29.04 6.94 -3.22
N TYR A 6 28.76 8.20 -3.59
CA TYR A 6 27.42 8.63 -3.93
C TYR A 6 26.90 7.97 -5.19
N ALA A 7 27.76 7.79 -6.22
CA ALA A 7 27.38 7.07 -7.43
C ALA A 7 27.03 5.61 -7.14
N THR A 8 27.84 4.93 -6.32
CA THR A 8 27.55 3.55 -5.89
C THR A 8 26.26 3.46 -5.08
N ALA A 9 26.03 4.40 -4.14
CA ALA A 9 24.81 4.44 -3.36
C ALA A 9 23.57 4.67 -4.25
N ALA A 10 23.66 5.58 -5.22
CA ALA A 10 22.56 5.83 -6.16
C ALA A 10 22.25 4.59 -7.01
N TRP A 11 23.29 3.90 -7.49
CA TRP A 11 23.13 2.66 -8.26
C TRP A 11 22.49 1.55 -7.41
N LEU A 12 22.93 1.37 -6.15
CA LEU A 12 22.35 0.39 -5.24
C LEU A 12 20.88 0.71 -4.92
N LEU A 13 20.54 1.99 -4.74
CA LEU A 13 19.15 2.42 -4.55
C LEU A 13 18.29 2.16 -5.78
N PHE A 14 18.84 2.35 -6.98
CA PHE A 14 18.15 2.02 -8.23
C PHE A 14 17.85 0.52 -8.32
N VAL A 15 18.85 -0.33 -8.06
CA VAL A 15 18.69 -1.80 -8.05
C VAL A 15 17.69 -2.23 -6.98
N PHE A 16 17.74 -1.62 -5.78
CA PHE A 16 16.81 -1.91 -4.70
C PHE A 16 15.37 -1.51 -5.05
N ALA A 17 15.20 -0.37 -5.74
CA ALA A 17 13.88 0.10 -6.19
C ALA A 17 13.23 -0.84 -7.21
N ASP A 18 14.03 -1.52 -8.03
CA ASP A 18 13.55 -2.48 -9.03
C ASP A 18 13.16 -3.83 -8.40
N GLN A 19 13.85 -4.23 -7.33
CA GLN A 19 13.61 -5.51 -6.66
C GLN A 19 12.48 -5.48 -5.63
N VAL A 20 12.07 -4.30 -5.18
CA VAL A 20 11.15 -4.16 -4.04
C VAL A 20 9.92 -3.36 -4.46
N SER A 21 8.71 -3.85 -4.11
CA SER A 21 7.46 -3.12 -4.33
C SER A 21 7.49 -1.73 -3.68
N GLY A 22 6.80 -0.75 -4.27
CA GLY A 22 6.88 0.66 -3.88
C GLY A 22 6.72 0.93 -2.38
N ASP A 23 5.80 0.25 -1.71
CA ASP A 23 5.59 0.40 -0.26
C ASP A 23 6.78 -0.14 0.56
N ASN A 24 7.31 -1.30 0.19
CA ASN A 24 8.48 -1.88 0.84
C ASN A 24 9.75 -1.06 0.55
N PHE A 25 9.85 -0.43 -0.63
CA PHE A 25 10.95 0.48 -0.95
C PHE A 25 10.98 1.69 -0.01
N LEU A 26 9.84 2.39 0.17
CA LEU A 26 9.73 3.51 1.10
C LEU A 26 10.02 3.09 2.54
N ARG A 27 9.50 1.94 2.97
CA ARG A 27 9.78 1.38 4.30
C ARG A 27 11.27 1.12 4.50
N GLY A 28 11.94 0.56 3.49
CA GLY A 28 13.39 0.37 3.49
C GLY A 28 14.17 1.68 3.64
N LEU A 29 13.78 2.73 2.90
CA LEU A 29 14.39 4.06 3.04
C LEU A 29 14.21 4.67 4.43
N PHE A 30 13.00 4.59 5.00
CA PHE A 30 12.76 5.05 6.37
C PHE A 30 13.53 4.24 7.41
N ALA A 31 13.65 2.92 7.21
CA ALA A 31 14.46 2.08 8.08
C ALA A 31 15.95 2.45 8.03
N LEU A 32 16.50 2.67 6.84
CA LEU A 32 17.89 3.12 6.68
C LEU A 32 18.11 4.49 7.35
N THR A 33 17.17 5.42 7.19
CA THR A 33 17.21 6.73 7.84
C THR A 33 17.16 6.57 9.37
N GLY A 34 16.30 5.70 9.87
CA GLY A 34 16.20 5.40 11.32
C GLY A 34 17.47 4.78 11.89
N ILE A 35 18.10 3.87 11.16
CA ILE A 35 19.40 3.25 11.54
C ILE A 35 20.51 4.31 11.55
N ALA A 36 20.57 5.17 10.52
CA ALA A 36 21.54 6.25 10.46
C ALA A 36 21.37 7.24 11.62
N PHE A 37 20.12 7.57 11.97
CA PHE A 37 19.81 8.41 13.12
C PHE A 37 20.21 7.74 14.46
N ALA A 38 19.93 6.46 14.62
CA ALA A 38 20.33 5.68 15.80
C ALA A 38 21.86 5.63 15.95
N ALA A 39 22.59 5.42 14.84
CA ALA A 39 24.06 5.44 14.82
C ALA A 39 24.62 6.83 15.18
N TRP A 40 24.03 7.90 14.63
CA TRP A 40 24.39 9.28 14.97
C TRP A 40 24.15 9.59 16.45
N LEU A 41 23.00 9.17 16.99
CA LEU A 41 22.67 9.36 18.41
C LEU A 41 23.67 8.61 19.31
N TYR A 42 24.01 7.37 18.95
CA TYR A 42 25.02 6.59 19.65
C TYR A 42 26.37 7.32 19.64
N GLY A 43 26.88 7.72 18.48
CA GLY A 43 28.15 8.43 18.34
C GLY A 43 28.20 9.76 19.11
N ARG A 44 27.05 10.48 19.12
CA ARG A 44 26.96 11.79 19.79
C ARG A 44 26.96 11.72 21.31
N TYR A 45 26.37 10.68 21.89
CA TYR A 45 26.16 10.58 23.35
C TYR A 45 26.98 9.48 24.02
N HIS A 46 27.49 8.50 23.29
CA HIS A 46 28.30 7.41 23.81
C HIS A 46 29.81 7.78 23.82
N THR A 47 30.18 8.92 24.38
CA THR A 47 31.58 9.35 24.50
C THR A 47 32.15 8.93 25.86
N PRO A 48 33.44 8.49 25.94
CA PRO A 48 34.07 8.05 27.17
C PRO A 48 34.14 9.09 28.28
N SER A 49 34.12 10.40 27.91
CA SER A 49 34.18 11.53 28.84
C SER A 49 32.86 11.83 29.56
N ARG A 50 31.76 11.18 29.21
CA ARG A 50 30.45 11.36 29.86
C ARG A 50 30.25 10.39 31.04
N ARG A 51 29.38 10.81 31.99
CA ARG A 51 28.97 9.97 33.12
C ARG A 51 28.41 8.62 32.62
N PRO A 52 28.60 7.49 33.36
CA PRO A 52 28.23 6.14 32.87
C PRO A 52 26.74 5.94 32.70
N ILE A 53 25.88 6.58 33.50
CA ILE A 53 24.41 6.42 33.42
C ILE A 53 23.85 6.99 32.11
N PRO A 54 24.06 8.27 31.71
CA PRO A 54 23.55 8.79 30.44
C PRO A 54 24.16 8.07 29.24
N ARG A 55 25.39 7.56 29.34
CA ARG A 55 26.05 6.79 28.29
C ARG A 55 25.34 5.45 28.04
N ARG A 56 24.96 4.72 29.12
CA ARG A 56 24.22 3.46 29.01
C ARG A 56 22.82 3.65 28.50
N LEU A 57 22.14 4.72 28.94
CA LEU A 57 20.82 5.09 28.44
C LEU A 57 20.86 5.43 26.93
N ALA A 58 21.83 6.23 26.51
CA ALA A 58 22.00 6.56 25.09
C ALA A 58 22.26 5.31 24.23
N ALA A 59 23.09 4.38 24.70
CA ALA A 59 23.34 3.12 24.02
C ALA A 59 22.05 2.26 23.93
N GLY A 60 21.30 2.15 25.03
CA GLY A 60 20.03 1.42 25.05
C GLY A 60 18.99 2.01 24.10
N VAL A 61 18.79 3.34 24.13
CA VAL A 61 17.86 4.04 23.24
C VAL A 61 18.28 3.88 21.77
N SER A 62 19.57 4.03 21.45
CA SER A 62 20.06 3.85 20.08
C SER A 62 19.85 2.43 19.58
N LEU A 63 20.07 1.43 20.43
CA LEU A 63 19.84 0.02 20.09
C LEU A 63 18.34 -0.26 19.84
N LEU A 64 17.46 0.26 20.70
CA LEU A 64 16.02 0.12 20.54
C LEU A 64 15.52 0.80 19.25
N LEU A 65 16.01 2.01 18.94
CA LEU A 65 15.67 2.70 17.69
C LEU A 65 16.15 1.93 16.46
N ALA A 66 17.39 1.38 16.51
CA ALA A 66 17.90 0.57 15.41
C ALA A 66 17.08 -0.72 15.23
N ALA A 67 16.74 -1.40 16.31
CA ALA A 67 15.91 -2.61 16.28
C ALA A 67 14.48 -2.30 15.74
N ALA A 68 13.88 -1.20 16.20
CA ALA A 68 12.58 -0.76 15.70
C ALA A 68 12.62 -0.39 14.19
N ALA A 69 13.68 0.30 13.77
CA ALA A 69 13.88 0.64 12.36
C ALA A 69 14.05 -0.62 11.49
N ILE A 70 14.82 -1.60 11.94
CA ILE A 70 14.97 -2.89 11.25
C ILE A 70 13.63 -3.61 11.18
N ALA A 71 12.91 -3.75 12.29
CA ALA A 71 11.61 -4.41 12.34
C ALA A 71 10.58 -3.72 11.42
N TYR A 72 10.61 -2.39 11.34
CA TYR A 72 9.77 -1.62 10.43
C TYR A 72 10.14 -1.86 8.96
N GLY A 73 11.44 -1.95 8.65
CA GLY A 73 11.97 -2.11 7.30
C GLY A 73 11.85 -3.53 6.73
N LEU A 74 11.51 -4.54 7.56
CA LEU A 74 11.32 -5.89 7.05
C LEU A 74 10.21 -5.91 5.99
N PRO A 75 10.45 -6.58 4.84
CA PRO A 75 9.44 -6.73 3.81
C PRO A 75 8.19 -7.37 4.39
N ARG A 76 7.03 -6.83 4.03
CA ARG A 76 5.75 -7.48 4.29
C ARG A 76 5.27 -8.13 3.02
N GLU A 77 4.88 -9.38 3.11
CA GLU A 77 4.21 -10.04 2.00
C GLU A 77 2.93 -9.26 1.66
N PRO A 78 2.65 -9.05 0.35
CA PRO A 78 1.41 -8.43 -0.04
C PRO A 78 0.26 -9.29 0.47
N ARG A 79 -0.68 -8.65 1.18
CA ARG A 79 -1.89 -9.34 1.72
C ARG A 79 -2.84 -9.79 0.62
N THR A 80 -2.60 -9.33 -0.60
CA THR A 80 -3.45 -9.57 -1.78
C THR A 80 -2.59 -9.72 -3.02
N GLU A 81 -2.92 -10.67 -3.87
CA GLU A 81 -2.35 -10.81 -5.20
C GLU A 81 -3.12 -9.92 -6.17
N TRP A 82 -2.39 -9.13 -6.94
CA TRP A 82 -2.97 -8.26 -7.96
C TRP A 82 -2.59 -8.77 -9.34
N ILE A 83 -3.60 -8.88 -10.19
CA ILE A 83 -3.46 -9.23 -11.60
C ILE A 83 -3.27 -7.92 -12.38
N GLU A 84 -2.37 -7.91 -13.35
CA GLU A 84 -2.22 -6.76 -14.25
C GLU A 84 -3.45 -6.59 -15.14
N TRP A 85 -3.89 -5.35 -15.29
CA TRP A 85 -5.07 -5.05 -16.07
C TRP A 85 -4.79 -5.14 -17.57
N SER A 86 -5.64 -5.85 -18.28
CA SER A 86 -5.89 -5.69 -19.69
C SER A 86 -7.37 -5.91 -19.96
N PRO A 87 -7.92 -5.41 -21.09
CA PRO A 87 -9.30 -5.73 -21.46
C PRO A 87 -9.58 -7.22 -21.52
N GLU A 88 -8.62 -7.99 -22.04
CA GLU A 88 -8.69 -9.45 -22.19
C GLU A 88 -8.69 -10.15 -20.84
N THR A 89 -7.84 -9.69 -19.91
CA THR A 89 -7.79 -10.24 -18.53
C THR A 89 -9.13 -10.06 -17.83
N VAL A 90 -9.71 -8.86 -17.91
CA VAL A 90 -11.01 -8.60 -17.28
C VAL A 90 -12.12 -9.42 -17.94
N ALA A 91 -12.11 -9.56 -19.28
CA ALA A 91 -13.07 -10.38 -20.00
C ALA A 91 -13.00 -11.85 -19.59
N ALA A 92 -11.79 -12.44 -19.57
CA ALA A 92 -11.56 -13.81 -19.16
C ALA A 92 -12.05 -14.11 -17.73
N LEU A 93 -11.71 -13.24 -16.77
CA LEU A 93 -12.15 -13.38 -15.38
C LEU A 93 -13.68 -13.30 -15.22
N ARG A 94 -14.33 -12.45 -16.03
CA ARG A 94 -15.80 -12.36 -16.06
C ARG A 94 -16.45 -13.61 -16.69
N GLU A 95 -15.84 -14.19 -17.72
CA GLU A 95 -16.28 -15.44 -18.34
C GLU A 95 -16.17 -16.62 -17.37
N GLU A 96 -15.16 -16.60 -16.48
CA GLU A 96 -15.04 -17.57 -15.38
C GLU A 96 -16.14 -17.40 -14.31
N GLY A 97 -16.97 -16.36 -14.39
CA GLY A 97 -18.01 -16.07 -13.41
C GLY A 97 -17.47 -15.53 -12.08
N ARG A 98 -16.24 -15.02 -12.05
CA ARG A 98 -15.62 -14.44 -10.86
C ARG A 98 -16.01 -12.98 -10.70
N PRO A 99 -16.25 -12.51 -9.47
CA PRO A 99 -16.33 -11.08 -9.21
C PRO A 99 -14.95 -10.43 -9.48
N VAL A 100 -14.93 -9.28 -10.18
CA VAL A 100 -13.68 -8.60 -10.52
C VAL A 100 -13.69 -7.19 -9.94
N TYR A 101 -12.67 -6.87 -9.16
CA TYR A 101 -12.39 -5.53 -8.65
C TYR A 101 -11.26 -4.92 -9.46
N VAL A 102 -11.50 -3.82 -10.17
CA VAL A 102 -10.51 -3.14 -11.00
C VAL A 102 -10.15 -1.80 -10.38
N ASP A 103 -8.87 -1.62 -10.04
CA ASP A 103 -8.32 -0.38 -9.46
C ASP A 103 -7.44 0.35 -10.49
N PHE A 104 -7.99 1.43 -11.08
CA PHE A 104 -7.21 2.36 -11.88
C PHE A 104 -6.48 3.32 -10.96
N THR A 105 -5.17 3.21 -10.92
CA THR A 105 -4.31 3.82 -9.90
C THR A 105 -3.02 4.37 -10.50
N ALA A 106 -2.29 5.19 -9.74
CA ALA A 106 -0.94 5.59 -10.08
C ALA A 106 -0.09 5.74 -8.81
N ARG A 107 1.23 5.58 -8.90
CA ARG A 107 2.14 5.71 -7.76
C ARG A 107 2.17 7.12 -7.17
N TRP A 108 2.01 8.14 -8.01
CA TRP A 108 1.96 9.55 -7.60
C TRP A 108 0.59 9.98 -7.04
N CYS A 109 -0.46 9.15 -7.16
CA CYS A 109 -1.82 9.45 -6.71
C CYS A 109 -1.97 9.18 -5.21
N VAL A 110 -1.93 10.22 -4.38
CA VAL A 110 -2.05 10.11 -2.91
C VAL A 110 -3.38 9.47 -2.50
N THR A 111 -4.49 9.90 -3.09
CA THR A 111 -5.84 9.34 -2.82
C THR A 111 -5.89 7.84 -3.10
N CYS A 112 -5.25 7.39 -4.19
CA CYS A 112 -5.16 5.97 -4.52
C CYS A 112 -4.43 5.17 -3.43
N GLN A 113 -3.32 5.71 -2.89
CA GLN A 113 -2.57 5.04 -1.82
C GLN A 113 -3.37 4.99 -0.51
N VAL A 114 -4.10 6.07 -0.18
CA VAL A 114 -4.99 6.10 0.98
C VAL A 114 -6.11 5.07 0.81
N ASN A 115 -6.79 5.03 -0.33
CA ASN A 115 -7.84 4.05 -0.62
C ASN A 115 -7.32 2.60 -0.43
N LYS A 116 -6.15 2.28 -0.98
CA LYS A 116 -5.54 0.95 -0.83
C LYS A 116 -5.27 0.61 0.63
N SER A 117 -4.67 1.53 1.38
CA SER A 117 -4.33 1.29 2.78
C SER A 117 -5.57 1.11 3.66
N VAL A 118 -6.61 1.90 3.43
CA VAL A 118 -7.87 1.85 4.20
C VAL A 118 -8.69 0.61 3.84
N VAL A 119 -8.88 0.34 2.55
CA VAL A 119 -9.71 -0.78 2.08
C VAL A 119 -9.07 -2.13 2.38
N PHE A 120 -7.82 -2.34 1.92
CA PHE A 120 -7.11 -3.61 2.08
C PHE A 120 -6.34 -3.72 3.42
N GLY A 121 -6.41 -2.68 4.25
CA GLY A 121 -6.08 -2.75 5.67
C GLY A 121 -7.14 -3.45 6.51
N SER A 122 -8.38 -3.50 6.02
CA SER A 122 -9.51 -4.14 6.70
C SER A 122 -9.51 -5.66 6.53
N ASP A 123 -9.43 -6.40 7.63
CA ASP A 123 -9.50 -7.87 7.60
C ASP A 123 -10.83 -8.37 7.04
N ARG A 124 -11.94 -7.66 7.27
CA ARG A 124 -13.27 -7.99 6.71
C ARG A 124 -13.28 -7.94 5.18
N VAL A 125 -12.63 -6.93 4.58
CA VAL A 125 -12.49 -6.85 3.12
C VAL A 125 -11.66 -7.99 2.60
N LEU A 126 -10.53 -8.29 3.23
CA LEU A 126 -9.64 -9.38 2.84
C LEU A 126 -10.32 -10.77 2.95
N GLU A 127 -11.12 -10.97 3.98
CA GLU A 127 -11.95 -12.18 4.13
C GLU A 127 -13.00 -12.28 3.02
N THR A 128 -13.69 -11.18 2.71
CA THR A 128 -14.68 -11.15 1.63
C THR A 128 -14.06 -11.44 0.28
N VAL A 129 -12.90 -10.83 -0.01
CA VAL A 129 -12.12 -11.09 -1.24
C VAL A 129 -11.79 -12.58 -1.37
N ARG A 130 -11.30 -13.21 -0.29
CA ARG A 130 -10.95 -14.64 -0.30
C ARG A 130 -12.18 -15.53 -0.39
N ASN A 131 -13.21 -15.26 0.42
CA ASN A 131 -14.40 -16.13 0.50
C ASN A 131 -15.25 -16.10 -0.77
N ARG A 132 -15.21 -14.99 -1.51
CA ARG A 132 -15.94 -14.81 -2.78
C ARG A 132 -15.07 -15.00 -4.01
N ASP A 133 -13.82 -15.36 -3.85
CA ASP A 133 -12.82 -15.50 -4.92
C ASP A 133 -12.76 -14.25 -5.83
N VAL A 134 -12.76 -13.05 -5.22
CA VAL A 134 -12.71 -11.79 -5.97
C VAL A 134 -11.36 -11.64 -6.63
N ALA A 135 -11.34 -11.51 -7.95
CA ALA A 135 -10.14 -11.19 -8.69
C ALA A 135 -9.81 -9.70 -8.53
N LEU A 136 -8.63 -9.41 -7.98
CA LEU A 136 -8.13 -8.04 -7.83
C LEU A 136 -7.26 -7.68 -9.04
N VAL A 137 -7.72 -6.73 -9.83
CA VAL A 137 -7.05 -6.30 -11.07
C VAL A 137 -6.57 -4.86 -10.90
N ARG A 138 -5.32 -4.60 -11.25
CA ARG A 138 -4.69 -3.27 -11.14
C ARG A 138 -4.37 -2.71 -12.51
N ALA A 139 -4.88 -1.52 -12.79
CA ALA A 139 -4.53 -0.71 -13.94
C ALA A 139 -3.58 0.42 -13.49
N ASP A 140 -2.26 0.18 -13.61
CA ASP A 140 -1.25 1.15 -13.18
C ASP A 140 -1.03 2.22 -14.27
N TRP A 141 -1.60 3.39 -14.05
CA TRP A 141 -1.51 4.55 -14.94
C TRP A 141 -0.36 5.50 -14.58
N THR A 142 0.64 5.01 -13.85
CA THR A 142 1.79 5.83 -13.42
C THR A 142 2.51 6.49 -14.59
N ASN A 143 2.61 5.79 -15.72
CA ASN A 143 3.27 6.24 -16.95
C ASN A 143 2.26 6.57 -18.08
N GLU A 144 0.99 6.81 -17.73
CA GLU A 144 -0.07 7.19 -18.68
C GLU A 144 -0.24 6.19 -19.84
N ASP A 145 -0.29 4.90 -19.52
CA ASP A 145 -0.49 3.84 -20.50
C ASP A 145 -1.67 4.17 -21.44
N PRO A 146 -1.48 4.11 -22.79
CA PRO A 146 -2.52 4.50 -23.74
C PRO A 146 -3.78 3.64 -23.69
N ALA A 147 -3.69 2.36 -23.34
CA ALA A 147 -4.84 1.48 -23.25
C ALA A 147 -5.68 1.83 -22.01
N ILE A 148 -5.02 2.08 -20.88
CA ILE A 148 -5.66 2.55 -19.66
C ILE A 148 -6.27 3.93 -19.85
N THR A 149 -5.56 4.85 -20.53
CA THR A 149 -6.06 6.19 -20.85
C THR A 149 -7.36 6.14 -21.66
N ARG A 150 -7.41 5.30 -22.69
CA ARG A 150 -8.62 5.10 -23.48
C ARG A 150 -9.78 4.58 -22.64
N ARG A 151 -9.50 3.59 -21.78
CA ARG A 151 -10.53 3.03 -20.91
C ARG A 151 -11.08 4.05 -19.91
N LEU A 152 -10.23 4.88 -19.32
CA LEU A 152 -10.65 6.00 -18.48
C LEU A 152 -11.55 6.99 -19.24
N ALA A 153 -11.17 7.35 -20.46
CA ALA A 153 -11.96 8.25 -21.31
C ALA A 153 -13.35 7.66 -21.66
N GLU A 154 -13.44 6.35 -21.96
CA GLU A 154 -14.71 5.64 -22.16
C GLU A 154 -15.62 5.71 -20.93
N LEU A 155 -15.04 5.71 -19.73
CA LEU A 155 -15.75 5.86 -18.45
C LEU A 155 -16.09 7.33 -18.13
N GLY A 156 -15.75 8.27 -19.02
CA GLY A 156 -15.93 9.71 -18.80
C GLY A 156 -14.99 10.27 -17.72
N LYS A 157 -13.85 9.61 -17.47
CA LYS A 157 -12.87 10.02 -16.47
C LYS A 157 -11.58 10.47 -17.15
N ALA A 158 -10.98 11.54 -16.60
CA ALA A 158 -9.72 12.11 -17.10
C ALA A 158 -8.55 11.83 -16.17
N ALA A 159 -8.76 11.21 -15.02
CA ALA A 159 -7.74 11.00 -13.98
C ALA A 159 -8.11 9.82 -13.07
N VAL A 160 -7.14 9.39 -12.28
CA VAL A 160 -7.27 8.40 -11.20
C VAL A 160 -7.47 9.10 -9.85
N PRO A 161 -8.12 8.46 -8.85
CA PRO A 161 -8.54 7.06 -8.78
C PRO A 161 -9.87 6.79 -9.49
N VAL A 162 -9.98 5.62 -10.11
CA VAL A 162 -11.24 5.08 -10.61
C VAL A 162 -11.31 3.61 -10.21
N THR A 163 -12.41 3.20 -9.62
CA THR A 163 -12.60 1.81 -9.18
C THR A 163 -13.88 1.24 -9.76
N LEU A 164 -13.76 0.09 -10.40
CA LEU A 164 -14.87 -0.67 -10.96
C LEU A 164 -15.04 -2.01 -10.26
N VAL A 165 -16.28 -2.43 -10.07
CA VAL A 165 -16.61 -3.77 -9.59
C VAL A 165 -17.54 -4.43 -10.60
N TYR A 166 -17.13 -5.57 -11.12
CA TYR A 166 -17.96 -6.44 -11.96
C TYR A 166 -18.46 -7.59 -11.09
N LEU A 167 -19.77 -7.81 -11.09
CA LEU A 167 -20.38 -8.95 -10.43
C LEU A 167 -20.85 -9.98 -11.45
N PRO A 168 -20.85 -11.26 -11.11
CA PRO A 168 -21.39 -12.30 -11.96
C PRO A 168 -22.85 -12.02 -12.30
N GLY A 169 -23.19 -12.11 -13.60
CA GLY A 169 -24.53 -11.86 -14.09
C GLY A 169 -24.89 -10.38 -14.34
N GLU A 170 -24.01 -9.44 -13.99
CA GLU A 170 -24.18 -8.02 -14.32
C GLU A 170 -23.38 -7.66 -15.58
N GLU A 171 -24.02 -7.06 -16.57
CA GLU A 171 -23.34 -6.64 -17.81
C GLU A 171 -22.48 -5.40 -17.58
N GLU A 172 -23.00 -4.43 -16.82
CA GLU A 172 -22.33 -3.16 -16.55
C GLU A 172 -21.57 -3.19 -15.22
N PRO A 173 -20.34 -2.63 -15.17
CA PRO A 173 -19.60 -2.50 -13.93
C PRO A 173 -20.21 -1.45 -13.01
N ARG A 174 -20.11 -1.69 -11.71
CA ARG A 174 -20.40 -0.69 -10.69
C ARG A 174 -19.23 0.25 -10.56
N LEU A 175 -19.42 1.52 -10.86
CA LEU A 175 -18.42 2.58 -10.62
C LEU A 175 -18.51 3.02 -9.16
N LEU A 176 -17.41 2.92 -8.42
CA LEU A 176 -17.32 3.34 -7.04
C LEU A 176 -16.93 4.82 -6.91
N PRO A 177 -17.20 5.46 -5.75
CA PRO A 177 -16.73 6.81 -5.46
C PRO A 177 -15.20 6.91 -5.46
N GLU A 178 -14.66 8.11 -5.66
CA GLU A 178 -13.21 8.36 -5.67
C GLU A 178 -12.54 8.10 -4.33
N THR A 179 -13.25 8.33 -3.22
CA THR A 179 -12.79 8.00 -1.86
C THR A 179 -13.49 6.74 -1.39
N LEU A 180 -12.72 5.73 -1.05
CA LEU A 180 -13.22 4.42 -0.66
C LEU A 180 -13.14 4.22 0.85
N THR A 181 -14.17 3.57 1.37
CA THR A 181 -14.17 2.97 2.71
C THR A 181 -14.38 1.46 2.60
N PRO A 182 -14.01 0.68 3.63
CA PRO A 182 -14.30 -0.75 3.65
C PRO A 182 -15.78 -1.07 3.42
N GLY A 183 -16.68 -0.25 4.01
CA GLY A 183 -18.14 -0.39 3.87
C GLY A 183 -18.61 -0.26 2.42
N ILE A 184 -18.12 0.73 1.68
CA ILE A 184 -18.44 0.94 0.25
C ILE A 184 -18.06 -0.29 -0.57
N VAL A 185 -16.85 -0.80 -0.36
CA VAL A 185 -16.34 -1.95 -1.12
C VAL A 185 -17.09 -3.23 -0.77
N LEU A 186 -17.38 -3.46 0.51
CA LEU A 186 -18.19 -4.62 0.96
C LEU A 186 -19.60 -4.59 0.36
N THR A 187 -20.24 -3.42 0.34
CA THR A 187 -21.55 -3.23 -0.30
C THR A 187 -21.50 -3.49 -1.81
N ALA A 188 -20.43 -3.03 -2.47
CA ALA A 188 -20.26 -3.25 -3.89
C ALA A 188 -20.15 -4.74 -4.25
N PHE A 189 -19.60 -5.55 -3.36
CA PHE A 189 -19.58 -7.01 -3.50
C PHE A 189 -20.91 -7.71 -3.13
N GLY A 190 -21.97 -6.96 -2.81
CA GLY A 190 -23.26 -7.52 -2.38
C GLY A 190 -23.24 -8.02 -0.92
N GLY A 191 -22.36 -7.47 -0.10
CA GLY A 191 -22.40 -7.61 1.35
C GLY A 191 -23.42 -6.66 1.95
N GLU A 192 -24.08 -7.06 3.04
CA GLU A 192 -24.91 -6.12 3.83
C GLU A 192 -24.04 -4.97 4.35
N THR A 193 -24.52 -3.77 4.19
CA THR A 193 -23.92 -2.57 4.78
C THR A 193 -23.80 -2.78 6.28
N ALA A 194 -22.59 -2.76 6.82
CA ALA A 194 -22.45 -2.47 8.24
C ALA A 194 -23.14 -1.11 8.48
N SER A 195 -24.14 -1.09 9.36
CA SER A 195 -24.84 0.15 9.72
C SER A 195 -23.79 1.19 10.17
N PRO A 196 -23.94 2.49 9.81
CA PRO A 196 -23.04 3.57 10.29
C PRO A 196 -22.83 3.57 11.81
N ALA A 197 -23.80 3.00 12.55
CA ALA A 197 -23.74 2.82 14.00
C ALA A 197 -22.74 1.73 14.45
N GLU A 198 -22.45 0.76 13.60
CA GLU A 198 -21.52 -0.36 13.88
C GLU A 198 -20.08 0.05 13.53
N GLU A 199 -19.89 0.82 12.47
CA GLU A 199 -18.60 1.42 12.09
C GLU A 199 -18.10 2.39 13.19
N ASN A 200 -19.00 3.16 13.80
CA ASN A 200 -18.68 4.07 14.90
C ASN A 200 -18.37 3.34 16.22
N ARG A 201 -18.97 2.17 16.48
CA ARG A 201 -18.64 1.34 17.65
C ARG A 201 -17.25 0.71 17.55
N LEU A 202 -16.84 0.28 16.35
CA LEU A 202 -15.53 -0.33 16.15
C LEU A 202 -14.40 0.72 16.20
N ALA A 203 -14.65 1.94 15.70
CA ALA A 203 -13.69 3.05 15.81
C ALA A 203 -13.46 3.49 17.27
N HIS A 204 -14.44 3.31 18.16
CA HIS A 204 -14.31 3.61 19.58
C HIS A 204 -13.81 2.45 20.45
N ALA A 205 -13.76 1.23 19.92
CA ALA A 205 -13.25 0.04 20.63
C ALA A 205 -11.72 -0.13 20.52
N GLU A 206 -11.08 0.57 19.59
CA GLU A 206 -9.61 0.50 19.36
C GLU A 206 -8.83 1.66 19.99
N THR A 207 -9.46 2.47 20.84
CA THR A 207 -8.74 3.49 21.63
C THR A 207 -8.50 2.94 23.04
N PRO A 208 -7.23 2.62 23.42
CA PRO A 208 -6.86 2.19 24.78
C PRO A 208 -6.92 3.35 25.76
#